data_ad284a13ffc28c9dbb1b26fe0e8dfced
#
_entry.id   ad284a13ffc28c9dbb1b26fe0e8dfced
#
_cell.length_a   1.000
_cell.length_b   1.000
_cell.length_c   1.000
_cell.angle_alpha   90.00
_cell.angle_beta   90.00
_cell.angle_gamma   90.00
#
_symmetry.space_group_name_H-M   'P 1'
#
loop_
_entity.id
_entity.type
_entity.pdbx_description
1 polymer ?
#
loop_
_entity_poly.entity_id
_entity_poly.type
_entity_poly.pdbx_seq_one_letter_code
_entity_poly.pdbx_strand_id
1 'polypeptide(L)' 'MREERKLISFRKLREKLGGRSRSACYKDIKLGRLPKPIKIGRNNYWSDDVVDTLIDKQSDHSDV' A
#
# COMPACT_ATOMS: atom_id res chain seq x y z
N MET A 1 20.66 -11.77 0.96
CA MET A 1 20.22 -11.67 1.03
C MET A 1 19.26 -11.54 1.19
N ARG A 2 18.75 -11.63 1.19
CA ARG A 2 17.84 -11.57 1.19
C ARG A 2 17.06 -11.03 1.73
N GLU A 3 16.47 -10.80 1.60
CA GLU A 3 15.80 -10.20 2.07
C GLU A 3 14.67 -10.56 2.42
N GLU A 4 14.08 -10.30 3.32
CA GLU A 4 12.94 -10.65 3.58
C GLU A 4 12.02 -9.69 3.29
N ARG A 5 11.22 -9.77 2.32
CA ARG A 5 10.23 -8.91 1.98
C ARG A 5 9.05 -9.28 2.72
N LYS A 6 8.43 -8.42 3.46
CA LYS A 6 7.20 -8.69 4.12
C LYS A 6 6.08 -8.23 3.25
N LEU A 7 5.15 -9.09 2.98
CA LEU A 7 3.99 -8.74 2.18
C LEU A 7 2.79 -8.56 3.10
N ILE A 8 1.96 -7.60 2.80
CA ILE A 8 0.76 -7.33 3.59
C ILE A 8 -0.47 -7.52 2.72
N SER A 9 -1.55 -7.95 3.32
CA SER A 9 -2.80 -8.18 2.61
C SER A 9 -3.49 -6.85 2.33
N PHE A 10 -4.53 -6.90 1.54
CA PHE A 10 -5.31 -5.71 1.23
C PHE A 10 -5.90 -5.11 2.50
N ARG A 11 -6.36 -5.96 3.38
CA ARG A 11 -6.93 -5.52 4.63
C ARG A 11 -5.90 -4.76 5.44
N LYS A 12 -4.69 -5.29 5.53
CA LYS A 12 -3.63 -4.64 6.28
C LYS A 12 -3.21 -3.33 5.62
N LEU A 13 -3.19 -3.31 4.32
CA LEU A 13 -2.88 -2.10 3.58
C LEU A 13 -3.88 -1.00 3.94
N ARG A 14 -5.15 -1.34 3.96
CA ARG A 14 -6.18 -0.37 4.27
C ARG A 14 -6.03 0.16 5.69
N GLU A 15 -5.64 -0.69 6.61
CA GLU A 15 -5.42 -0.29 7.98
C GLU A 15 -4.26 0.69 8.08
N LYS A 16 -3.20 0.41 7.36
CA LYS A 16 -2.03 1.28 7.35
C LYS A 16 -2.36 2.65 6.78
N LEU A 17 -3.34 2.69 5.91
CA LEU A 17 -3.75 3.93 5.29
C LEU A 17 -4.86 4.65 6.08
N GLY A 18 -5.05 4.26 7.31
CA GLY A 18 -6.02 4.92 8.16
C GLY A 18 -7.44 4.45 7.97
N GLY A 19 -7.61 3.21 7.55
CA GLY A 19 -8.94 2.68 7.36
C GLY A 19 -9.60 3.09 6.05
N ARG A 20 -8.79 3.34 5.04
CA ARG A 20 -9.29 3.81 3.77
C ARG A 20 -10.18 2.76 3.12
N SER A 21 -11.23 3.17 2.45
CA SER A 21 -12.17 2.23 1.85
C SER A 21 -11.56 1.49 0.67
N ARG A 22 -12.17 0.38 0.31
CA ARG A 22 -11.69 -0.40 -0.81
C ARG A 22 -11.77 0.39 -2.10
N SER A 23 -12.86 1.09 -2.32
CA SER A 23 -13.03 1.88 -3.53
C SER A 23 -11.96 2.94 -3.65
N ALA A 24 -11.66 3.59 -2.54
CA ALA A 24 -10.63 4.63 -2.54
C ALA A 24 -9.27 4.04 -2.85
N CYS A 25 -8.98 2.84 -2.33
CA CYS A 25 -7.72 2.19 -2.58
C CYS A 25 -7.58 1.82 -4.06
N TYR A 26 -8.62 1.29 -4.66
CA TYR A 26 -8.57 0.93 -6.06
C TYR A 26 -8.40 2.17 -6.94
N LYS A 27 -9.03 3.24 -6.54
CA LYS A 27 -8.91 4.46 -7.28
C LYS A 27 -7.47 4.97 -7.20
N ASP A 28 -6.86 4.86 -6.02
CA ASP A 28 -5.48 5.29 -5.82
C ASP A 28 -4.52 4.44 -6.67
N ILE A 29 -4.79 3.16 -6.82
CA ILE A 29 -3.98 2.31 -7.65
C ILE A 29 -4.08 2.78 -9.10
N LYS A 30 -5.29 3.09 -9.52
CA LYS A 30 -5.51 3.51 -10.85
C LYS A 30 -4.85 4.83 -11.15
N LEU A 31 -4.80 5.72 -10.20
CA LEU A 31 -4.20 7.03 -10.36
C LEU A 31 -2.69 7.04 -10.12
N GLY A 32 -2.15 5.91 -9.79
CA GLY A 32 -0.72 5.81 -9.54
C GLY A 32 -0.28 6.25 -8.16
N ARG A 33 -1.22 6.43 -7.24
CA ARG A 33 -0.85 6.82 -5.88
C ARG A 33 -0.46 5.64 -5.04
N LEU A 34 -0.94 4.47 -5.39
CA LEU A 34 -0.57 3.25 -4.72
C LEU A 34 0.08 2.34 -5.74
N PRO A 35 1.03 1.51 -5.33
CA PRO A 35 1.66 0.59 -6.24
C PRO A 35 0.70 -0.51 -6.62
N LYS A 36 0.95 -1.17 -7.72
CA LYS A 36 0.11 -2.26 -8.15
C LYS A 36 0.33 -3.42 -7.21
N PRO A 37 -0.73 -4.19 -6.96
CA PRO A 37 -0.60 -5.32 -6.05
C PRO A 37 0.21 -6.46 -6.65
N ILE A 38 0.80 -7.24 -5.78
CA ILE A 38 1.47 -8.46 -6.16
C ILE A 38 0.43 -9.54 -6.02
N LYS A 39 0.07 -10.18 -7.12
CA LYS A 39 -0.97 -11.16 -7.08
C LYS A 39 -0.41 -12.53 -6.81
N ILE A 40 -0.87 -13.16 -5.76
CA ILE A 40 -0.46 -14.50 -5.42
C ILE A 40 -1.73 -15.33 -5.24
N GLY A 41 -1.95 -16.26 -6.13
CA GLY A 41 -3.18 -17.03 -6.11
C GLY A 41 -4.35 -16.10 -6.39
N ARG A 42 -5.27 -16.02 -5.48
CA ARG A 42 -6.40 -15.17 -5.66
C ARG A 42 -6.33 -13.92 -4.86
N ASN A 43 -5.24 -13.74 -4.11
CA ASN A 43 -5.12 -12.61 -3.23
C ASN A 43 -4.12 -11.60 -3.72
N ASN A 44 -4.33 -10.37 -3.33
CA ASN A 44 -3.43 -9.30 -3.67
C ASN A 44 -2.64 -8.92 -2.44
N TYR A 45 -1.36 -8.65 -2.64
CA TYR A 45 -0.49 -8.26 -1.54
C TYR A 45 0.35 -7.06 -1.95
N TRP A 46 0.91 -6.39 -1.00
CA TRP A 46 1.78 -5.26 -1.26
C TRP A 46 3.02 -5.40 -0.41
N SER A 47 4.11 -4.84 -0.84
CA SER A 47 5.33 -4.85 -0.07
C SER A 47 5.19 -3.85 1.08
N ASP A 48 5.43 -4.31 2.28
CA ASP A 48 5.31 -3.47 3.46
C ASP A 48 6.24 -2.27 3.36
N ASP A 49 7.45 -2.49 2.92
CA ASP A 49 8.44 -1.42 2.78
C ASP A 49 8.00 -0.36 1.79
N VAL A 50 7.46 -0.78 0.69
CA VAL A 50 7.01 0.14 -0.34
C VAL A 50 5.86 0.99 0.18
N VAL A 51 4.95 0.36 0.90
CA VAL A 51 3.81 1.08 1.44
C VAL A 51 4.26 2.09 2.50
N ASP A 52 5.18 1.70 3.34
CA ASP A 52 5.68 2.61 4.37
C ASP A 52 6.39 3.82 3.73
N THR A 53 7.15 3.58 2.70
CA THR A 53 7.85 4.65 2.00
C THR A 53 6.83 5.62 1.38
N LEU A 54 5.79 5.06 0.85
CA LEU A 54 4.78 5.86 0.24
C LEU A 54 4.06 6.74 1.25
N ILE A 55 3.75 6.17 2.41
CA ILE A 55 3.10 6.91 3.47
C ILE A 55 4.01 8.03 3.96
N ASP A 56 5.27 7.75 4.12
CA ASP A 56 6.22 8.76 4.56
C ASP A 56 6.29 9.91 3.58
N LYS A 57 6.29 9.63 2.31
CA LYS A 57 6.34 10.66 1.33
C LYS A 57 5.11 11.52 1.36
N GLN A 58 3.98 10.94 1.59
CA GLN A 58 2.76 11.68 1.64
C GLN A 58 2.66 12.50 2.91
N SER A 59 3.20 11.98 3.99
CA SER A 59 3.16 12.68 5.22
C SER A 59 3.94 13.95 5.15
N ASP A 60 5.04 13.93 4.41
CA ASP A 60 5.85 15.04 4.25
C ASP A 60 5.16 16.17 3.74
N HIS A 61 4.19 16.00 2.92
CA HIS A 61 3.51 17.00 2.37
C HIS A 61 2.63 17.64 3.23
N SER A 62 2.18 17.02 4.16
CA SER A 62 1.13 17.54 4.83
C SER A 62 1.46 18.60 5.68
N ASP A 63 2.21 18.92 5.78
CA ASP A 63 2.34 19.83 6.53
C ASP A 63 1.97 20.91 6.34
N VAL A 64 1.60 21.13 6.19
CA VAL A 64 1.27 22.10 6.02
C VAL A 64 0.90 22.60 6.48
#